data_bac7f10b6f18c290c80fe713e82939fa
#
_entry.id   bac7f10b6f18c290c80fe713e82939fa
#
_cell.length_a   1.000
_cell.length_b   1.000
_cell.length_c   1.000
_cell.angle_alpha   90.00
_cell.angle_beta   90.00
_cell.angle_gamma   90.00
#
_symmetry.space_group_name_H-M   'P 1'
#
loop_
_entity.id
_entity.type
_entity.pdbx_description
1 polymer ?
#
loop_
_entity_poly.entity_id
_entity_poly.type
_entity_poly.pdbx_seq_one_letter_code
_entity_poly.pdbx_strand_id
1 'polypeptide(L)'
;NYSDKIYLTNDNPRFENPNKIRHDIKKGIKDKRKIIEISNRAIAISEAIKNLNTGEVLLVAGKGHETTQDIGKRKINFSDRKFILKAIKVKNKYLSNDLKLNIIKELSGFKNLPNSLLIKQARINSKEVKKNDIFFAIKGKKNDGNKFVEQSFKKKASLAIVSKIKKKLNLSRQIKVKDTLKFLTTSSNIFRKNIDAKIIAITGSCGKTTLKELLGDTLSKISKVSISPKSYNNKYGVPLSLL
;
A
#
# COMPACT_ATOMS: atom_id res chain seq x y z
N ASN A 1 -4.62 -31.67 10.03
CA ASN A 1 -6.01 -31.60 10.54
C ASN A 1 -6.34 -30.25 11.19
N TYR A 2 -5.31 -29.39 11.42
CA TYR A 2 -5.46 -28.11 12.16
C TYR A 2 -5.51 -26.88 11.23
N SER A 3 -5.39 -27.07 9.91
CA SER A 3 -5.38 -25.95 8.96
C SER A 3 -6.67 -25.92 8.15
N ASP A 4 -7.18 -24.72 7.86
CA ASP A 4 -8.35 -24.51 6.99
C ASP A 4 -7.97 -24.53 5.51
N LYS A 5 -6.76 -24.04 5.18
CA LYS A 5 -6.16 -24.05 3.85
C LYS A 5 -4.71 -24.53 3.92
N ILE A 6 -4.27 -25.25 2.89
CA ILE A 6 -2.91 -25.78 2.79
C ILE A 6 -2.34 -25.40 1.42
N TYR A 7 -1.33 -24.56 1.41
CA TYR A 7 -0.56 -24.25 0.19
C TYR A 7 0.60 -25.24 0.09
N LEU A 8 0.43 -26.24 -0.78
CA LEU A 8 1.45 -27.27 -0.99
C LEU A 8 2.43 -26.83 -2.08
N THR A 9 3.72 -26.75 -1.73
CA THR A 9 4.76 -26.21 -2.60
C THR A 9 6.07 -26.97 -2.49
N ASN A 10 7.01 -26.72 -3.41
CA ASN A 10 8.34 -27.32 -3.32
C ASN A 10 9.14 -26.74 -2.16
N ASP A 11 9.93 -27.60 -1.52
CA ASP A 11 10.98 -27.21 -0.61
C ASP A 11 12.36 -27.50 -1.26
N ASN A 12 13.19 -28.35 -0.72
CA ASN A 12 14.46 -28.79 -1.24
C ASN A 12 14.30 -30.18 -1.90
N PRO A 13 13.89 -30.29 -3.16
CA PRO A 13 13.70 -31.61 -3.78
C PRO A 13 15.02 -32.37 -3.99
N ARG A 14 16.16 -31.66 -3.97
CA ARG A 14 17.48 -32.22 -4.25
C ARG A 14 17.47 -33.03 -5.55
N PHE A 15 17.71 -34.35 -5.48
CA PHE A 15 17.72 -35.24 -6.64
C PHE A 15 16.40 -35.97 -6.88
N GLU A 16 15.40 -35.75 -6.00
CA GLU A 16 14.08 -36.37 -6.14
C GLU A 16 13.17 -35.55 -7.07
N ASN A 17 12.18 -36.23 -7.65
CA ASN A 17 11.17 -35.56 -8.46
C ASN A 17 10.21 -34.75 -7.54
N PRO A 18 10.18 -33.43 -7.65
CA PRO A 18 9.36 -32.57 -6.77
C PRO A 18 7.86 -32.84 -6.91
N ASN A 19 7.38 -33.30 -8.07
CA ASN A 19 5.98 -33.66 -8.26
C ASN A 19 5.62 -34.92 -7.45
N LYS A 20 6.54 -35.91 -7.44
CA LYS A 20 6.35 -37.13 -6.64
C LYS A 20 6.29 -36.81 -5.15
N ILE A 21 7.21 -35.97 -4.66
CA ILE A 21 7.21 -35.53 -3.26
C ILE A 21 5.86 -34.90 -2.88
N ARG A 22 5.38 -33.94 -3.68
CA ARG A 22 4.09 -33.29 -3.40
C ARG A 22 2.91 -34.27 -3.48
N HIS A 23 2.95 -35.19 -4.45
CA HIS A 23 1.93 -36.22 -4.57
C HIS A 23 1.85 -37.12 -3.32
N ASP A 24 3.00 -37.53 -2.79
CA ASP A 24 3.06 -38.39 -1.60
C ASP A 24 2.60 -37.62 -0.35
N ILE A 25 2.96 -36.36 -0.21
CA ILE A 25 2.41 -35.49 0.87
C ILE A 25 0.88 -35.40 0.77
N LYS A 26 0.33 -35.24 -0.45
CA LYS A 26 -1.13 -35.16 -0.68
C LYS A 26 -1.85 -36.43 -0.23
N LYS A 27 -1.23 -37.61 -0.36
CA LYS A 27 -1.84 -38.86 0.12
C LYS A 27 -2.11 -38.82 1.62
N GLY A 28 -1.22 -38.21 2.41
CA GLY A 28 -1.35 -38.12 3.86
C GLY A 28 -2.38 -37.08 4.35
N ILE A 29 -2.89 -36.23 3.47
CA ILE A 29 -3.86 -35.19 3.84
C ILE A 29 -5.29 -35.74 3.63
N LYS A 30 -6.07 -35.79 4.70
CA LYS A 30 -7.46 -36.36 4.67
C LYS A 30 -8.38 -35.53 3.79
N ASP A 31 -8.50 -34.23 4.01
CA ASP A 31 -9.36 -33.35 3.23
C ASP A 31 -8.58 -32.64 2.11
N LYS A 32 -8.63 -33.23 0.92
CA LYS A 32 -7.92 -32.75 -0.26
C LYS A 32 -8.48 -31.42 -0.80
N ARG A 33 -9.70 -31.04 -0.44
CA ARG A 33 -10.33 -29.77 -0.88
C ARG A 33 -9.63 -28.55 -0.27
N LYS A 34 -8.93 -28.74 0.84
CA LYS A 34 -8.13 -27.69 1.51
C LYS A 34 -6.81 -27.39 0.80
N ILE A 35 -6.39 -28.24 -0.16
CA ILE A 35 -5.07 -28.15 -0.79
C ILE A 35 -5.12 -27.26 -2.01
N ILE A 36 -4.25 -26.24 -2.00
CA ILE A 36 -3.91 -25.40 -3.14
C ILE A 36 -2.46 -25.74 -3.50
N GLU A 37 -2.26 -26.44 -4.62
CA GLU A 37 -0.94 -26.85 -5.05
C GLU A 37 -0.31 -25.81 -5.96
N ILE A 38 0.84 -25.27 -5.54
CA ILE A 38 1.62 -24.29 -6.30
C ILE A 38 3.09 -24.71 -6.18
N SER A 39 3.65 -25.25 -7.25
CA SER A 39 5.02 -25.78 -7.26
C SER A 39 6.08 -24.73 -6.91
N ASN A 40 5.94 -23.52 -7.42
CA ASN A 40 6.86 -22.42 -7.12
C ASN A 40 6.58 -21.83 -5.73
N ARG A 41 7.54 -22.01 -4.81
CA ARG A 41 7.42 -21.59 -3.42
C ARG A 41 7.23 -20.07 -3.25
N ALA A 42 7.89 -19.26 -4.05
CA ALA A 42 7.73 -17.81 -3.99
C ALA A 42 6.31 -17.38 -4.38
N ILE A 43 5.74 -18.02 -5.40
CA ILE A 43 4.37 -17.78 -5.83
C ILE A 43 3.39 -18.28 -4.75
N ALA A 44 3.62 -19.47 -4.18
CA ALA A 44 2.78 -20.01 -3.11
C ALA A 44 2.71 -19.07 -1.90
N ILE A 45 3.86 -18.57 -1.43
CA ILE A 45 3.94 -17.58 -0.34
C ILE A 45 3.18 -16.30 -0.71
N SER A 46 3.36 -15.80 -1.92
CA SER A 46 2.72 -14.57 -2.37
C SER A 46 1.19 -14.70 -2.46
N GLU A 47 0.69 -15.82 -2.98
CA GLU A 47 -0.74 -16.10 -3.08
C GLU A 47 -1.36 -16.34 -1.69
N ALA A 48 -0.67 -17.08 -0.80
CA ALA A 48 -1.13 -17.29 0.56
C ALA A 48 -1.30 -15.95 1.31
N ILE A 49 -0.30 -15.07 1.23
CA ILE A 49 -0.35 -13.74 1.87
C ILE A 49 -1.43 -12.86 1.23
N LYS A 50 -1.58 -12.88 -0.09
CA LYS A 50 -2.62 -12.13 -0.79
C LYS A 50 -4.02 -12.50 -0.29
N ASN A 51 -4.27 -13.77 -0.11
CA ASN A 51 -5.57 -14.32 0.28
C ASN A 51 -5.81 -14.37 1.80
N LEU A 52 -4.84 -13.96 2.62
CA LEU A 52 -4.96 -13.93 4.09
C LEU A 52 -5.89 -12.78 4.52
N ASN A 53 -6.91 -13.07 5.29
CA ASN A 53 -7.85 -12.09 5.82
C ASN A 53 -7.46 -11.63 7.24
N THR A 54 -8.14 -10.61 7.75
CA THR A 54 -7.99 -10.14 9.13
C THR A 54 -8.37 -11.26 10.10
N GLY A 55 -7.52 -11.50 11.10
CA GLY A 55 -7.72 -12.57 12.10
C GLY A 55 -7.22 -13.95 11.66
N GLU A 56 -6.81 -14.14 10.41
CA GLU A 56 -6.20 -15.40 9.95
C GLU A 56 -4.69 -15.42 10.20
N VAL A 57 -4.13 -16.58 10.42
CA VAL A 57 -2.70 -16.82 10.66
C VAL A 57 -2.13 -17.69 9.54
N LEU A 58 -1.04 -17.27 8.93
CA LEU A 58 -0.27 -18.03 7.95
C LEU A 58 0.99 -18.61 8.60
N LEU A 59 1.08 -19.93 8.69
CA LEU A 59 2.31 -20.63 9.03
C LEU A 59 3.05 -21.02 7.76
N VAL A 60 4.28 -20.53 7.59
CA VAL A 60 5.19 -20.96 6.52
C VAL A 60 6.23 -21.90 7.13
N ALA A 61 6.16 -23.18 6.78
CA ALA A 61 7.02 -24.23 7.33
C ALA A 61 7.95 -24.84 6.26
N GLY A 62 8.96 -25.57 6.71
CA GLY A 62 9.94 -26.28 5.90
C GLY A 62 11.33 -25.65 5.99
N LYS A 63 11.54 -24.50 5.36
CA LYS A 63 12.91 -23.92 5.23
C LYS A 63 13.43 -23.20 6.48
N GLY A 64 12.56 -22.69 7.35
CA GLY A 64 13.00 -21.97 8.55
C GLY A 64 13.94 -20.80 8.22
N HIS A 65 15.17 -20.86 8.69
CA HIS A 65 16.21 -19.84 8.49
C HIS A 65 17.06 -20.01 7.21
N GLU A 66 16.80 -21.07 6.44
CA GLU A 66 17.56 -21.33 5.21
C GLU A 66 17.47 -20.18 4.20
N THR A 67 18.60 -19.88 3.57
CA THR A 67 18.71 -18.82 2.57
C THR A 67 18.89 -19.34 1.14
N THR A 68 18.85 -20.66 0.96
CA THR A 68 19.00 -21.33 -0.34
C THR A 68 17.93 -22.40 -0.54
N GLN A 69 17.64 -22.73 -1.78
CA GLN A 69 16.82 -23.88 -2.17
C GLN A 69 17.69 -24.83 -3.00
N ASP A 70 17.76 -26.09 -2.56
CA ASP A 70 18.55 -27.14 -3.19
C ASP A 70 17.69 -27.90 -4.21
N ILE A 71 18.06 -27.81 -5.48
CA ILE A 71 17.40 -28.48 -6.60
C ILE A 71 18.31 -29.52 -7.28
N GLY A 72 19.16 -30.14 -6.50
CA GLY A 72 20.08 -31.21 -6.89
C GLY A 72 21.37 -30.66 -7.51
N LYS A 73 21.41 -30.49 -8.80
CA LYS A 73 22.63 -30.02 -9.49
C LYS A 73 23.08 -28.61 -9.14
N ARG A 74 22.19 -27.82 -8.49
CA ARG A 74 22.47 -26.43 -8.11
C ARG A 74 21.66 -25.99 -6.88
N LYS A 75 22.22 -25.05 -6.13
CA LYS A 75 21.51 -24.31 -5.09
C LYS A 75 21.19 -22.91 -5.60
N ILE A 76 19.96 -22.48 -5.41
CA ILE A 76 19.51 -21.13 -5.75
C ILE A 76 19.30 -20.30 -4.49
N ASN A 77 19.60 -19.01 -4.54
CA ASN A 77 19.31 -18.11 -3.43
C ASN A 77 17.81 -17.98 -3.23
N PHE A 78 17.34 -18.41 -2.06
CA PHE A 78 15.94 -18.40 -1.71
C PHE A 78 15.75 -18.26 -0.18
N SER A 79 14.89 -17.35 0.24
CA SER A 79 14.59 -17.16 1.66
C SER A 79 13.11 -16.86 1.82
N ASP A 80 12.40 -17.69 2.58
CA ASP A 80 10.99 -17.50 2.91
C ASP A 80 10.76 -16.10 3.49
N ARG A 81 11.60 -15.67 4.45
CA ARG A 81 11.51 -14.36 5.08
C ARG A 81 11.52 -13.21 4.06
N LYS A 82 12.42 -13.26 3.06
CA LYS A 82 12.49 -12.22 2.02
C LYS A 82 11.22 -12.18 1.18
N PHE A 83 10.69 -13.32 0.76
CA PHE A 83 9.46 -13.40 -0.02
C PHE A 83 8.22 -13.02 0.79
N ILE A 84 8.13 -13.42 2.05
CA ILE A 84 7.07 -13.01 2.98
C ILE A 84 7.05 -11.48 3.11
N LEU A 85 8.18 -10.85 3.43
CA LEU A 85 8.27 -9.40 3.58
C LEU A 85 7.93 -8.66 2.28
N LYS A 86 8.35 -9.19 1.13
CA LYS A 86 8.00 -8.63 -0.19
C LYS A 86 6.49 -8.71 -0.43
N ALA A 87 5.88 -9.85 -0.19
CA ALA A 87 4.44 -10.07 -0.39
C ALA A 87 3.59 -9.20 0.56
N ILE A 88 3.98 -9.06 1.82
CA ILE A 88 3.33 -8.15 2.78
C ILE A 88 3.41 -6.70 2.29
N LYS A 89 4.57 -6.25 1.80
CA LYS A 89 4.70 -4.89 1.24
C LYS A 89 3.75 -4.66 0.07
N VAL A 90 3.61 -5.65 -0.80
CA VAL A 90 2.70 -5.58 -1.96
C VAL A 90 1.26 -5.52 -1.46
N LYS A 91 0.84 -6.43 -0.58
CA LYS A 91 -0.52 -6.45 -0.01
C LYS A 91 -0.88 -5.13 0.68
N ASN A 92 -0.02 -4.63 1.56
CA ASN A 92 -0.25 -3.36 2.27
C ASN A 92 -0.37 -2.16 1.32
N LYS A 93 0.36 -2.18 0.20
CA LYS A 93 0.24 -1.14 -0.82
C LYS A 93 -1.13 -1.15 -1.49
N TYR A 94 -1.66 -2.33 -1.83
CA TYR A 94 -3.00 -2.46 -2.41
C TYR A 94 -4.08 -2.06 -1.39
N LEU A 95 -4.02 -2.54 -0.16
CA LEU A 95 -4.96 -2.18 0.90
C LEU A 95 -5.00 -0.66 1.14
N SER A 96 -3.83 -0.01 1.19
CA SER A 96 -3.76 1.45 1.33
C SER A 96 -4.37 2.18 0.12
N ASN A 97 -4.15 1.67 -1.09
CA ASN A 97 -4.73 2.23 -2.30
C ASN A 97 -6.26 2.09 -2.31
N ASP A 98 -6.76 0.90 -1.99
CA ASP A 98 -8.19 0.60 -1.96
C ASP A 98 -8.90 1.43 -0.90
N LEU A 99 -8.30 1.58 0.27
CA LEU A 99 -8.82 2.46 1.31
C LEU A 99 -8.93 3.91 0.82
N LYS A 100 -7.89 4.45 0.17
CA LYS A 100 -7.92 5.81 -0.39
C LYS A 100 -8.99 5.96 -1.46
N LEU A 101 -9.10 5.00 -2.38
CA LEU A 101 -10.13 5.01 -3.42
C LEU A 101 -11.54 4.96 -2.84
N ASN A 102 -11.78 4.10 -1.86
CA ASN A 102 -13.08 3.97 -1.21
C ASN A 102 -13.47 5.26 -0.49
N ILE A 103 -12.57 5.86 0.28
CA ILE A 103 -12.80 7.15 0.94
C ILE A 103 -13.18 8.22 -0.08
N ILE A 104 -12.46 8.29 -1.22
CA ILE A 104 -12.72 9.26 -2.27
C ILE A 104 -14.10 9.03 -2.89
N LYS A 105 -14.45 7.77 -3.21
CA LYS A 105 -15.76 7.41 -3.77
C LYS A 105 -16.90 7.78 -2.85
N GLU A 106 -16.81 7.41 -1.57
CA GLU A 106 -17.84 7.70 -0.56
C GLU A 106 -18.03 9.19 -0.36
N LEU A 107 -16.96 9.93 -0.12
CA LEU A 107 -17.05 11.36 0.17
C LEU A 107 -17.47 12.20 -1.03
N SER A 108 -17.12 11.79 -2.24
CA SER A 108 -17.44 12.56 -3.45
C SER A 108 -18.76 12.13 -4.10
N GLY A 109 -19.30 10.96 -3.75
CA GLY A 109 -20.39 10.31 -4.47
C GLY A 109 -20.01 9.83 -5.89
N PHE A 110 -18.75 9.94 -6.30
CA PHE A 110 -18.28 9.58 -7.64
C PHE A 110 -17.94 8.08 -7.71
N LYS A 111 -18.97 7.25 -7.97
CA LYS A 111 -18.87 5.78 -7.95
C LYS A 111 -18.06 5.19 -9.11
N ASN A 112 -17.92 5.88 -10.23
CA ASN A 112 -17.33 5.36 -11.48
C ASN A 112 -15.80 5.44 -11.55
N LEU A 113 -15.10 5.49 -10.43
CA LEU A 113 -13.64 5.39 -10.43
C LEU A 113 -13.21 3.93 -10.59
N PRO A 114 -12.29 3.63 -11.55
CA PRO A 114 -11.79 2.26 -11.73
C PRO A 114 -11.10 1.75 -10.46
N ASN A 115 -11.38 0.51 -10.07
CA ASN A 115 -10.69 -0.12 -8.93
C ASN A 115 -9.19 -0.32 -9.19
N SER A 116 -8.77 -0.39 -10.45
CA SER A 116 -7.36 -0.46 -10.86
C SER A 116 -6.60 0.86 -10.75
N LEU A 117 -7.29 1.98 -10.43
CA LEU A 117 -6.66 3.29 -10.34
C LEU A 117 -5.70 3.34 -9.15
N LEU A 118 -4.44 3.66 -9.41
CA LEU A 118 -3.43 3.79 -8.36
C LEU A 118 -3.36 5.23 -7.85
N ILE A 119 -3.40 5.38 -6.51
CA ILE A 119 -3.21 6.64 -5.80
C ILE A 119 -2.03 6.50 -4.86
N LYS A 120 -0.98 7.30 -5.06
CA LYS A 120 0.21 7.29 -4.21
C LYS A 120 0.08 8.32 -3.09
N GLN A 121 0.29 9.57 -3.40
CA GLN A 121 0.32 10.67 -2.42
C GLN A 121 -0.60 11.81 -2.83
N ALA A 122 -1.10 12.53 -1.84
CA ALA A 122 -1.82 13.76 -2.02
C ALA A 122 -0.85 14.94 -2.28
N ARG A 123 -1.15 15.79 -3.26
CA ARG A 123 -0.37 16.98 -3.61
C ARG A 123 -1.27 18.18 -3.79
N ILE A 124 -0.80 19.35 -3.35
CA ILE A 124 -1.44 20.65 -3.59
C ILE A 124 -0.58 21.56 -4.48
N ASN A 125 0.71 21.23 -4.61
CA ASN A 125 1.63 21.93 -5.51
C ASN A 125 1.80 21.10 -6.79
N SER A 126 1.33 21.62 -7.93
CA SER A 126 1.42 20.96 -9.23
C SER A 126 2.85 20.68 -9.69
N LYS A 127 3.84 21.47 -9.21
CA LYS A 127 5.25 21.25 -9.52
C LYS A 127 5.82 19.99 -8.86
N GLU A 128 5.27 19.58 -7.73
CA GLU A 128 5.71 18.39 -6.96
C GLU A 128 4.96 17.11 -7.32
N VAL A 129 3.93 17.19 -8.16
CA VAL A 129 3.15 16.04 -8.60
C VAL A 129 4.04 15.02 -9.30
N LYS A 130 3.87 13.75 -8.95
CA LYS A 130 4.50 12.58 -9.58
C LYS A 130 3.45 11.64 -10.14
N LYS A 131 3.89 10.65 -10.92
CA LYS A 131 3.01 9.61 -11.48
C LYS A 131 2.19 8.93 -10.38
N ASN A 132 0.89 8.87 -10.59
CA ASN A 132 -0.12 8.28 -9.71
C ASN A 132 -0.39 9.07 -8.42
N ASP A 133 0.05 10.32 -8.31
CA ASP A 133 -0.39 11.19 -7.21
C ASP A 133 -1.83 11.70 -7.46
N ILE A 134 -2.51 12.09 -6.39
CA ILE A 134 -3.78 12.82 -6.45
C ILE A 134 -3.52 14.31 -6.20
N PHE A 135 -4.01 15.14 -7.10
CA PHE A 135 -3.85 16.58 -7.00
C PHE A 135 -5.10 17.24 -6.39
N PHE A 136 -4.93 18.01 -5.33
CA PHE A 136 -5.98 18.81 -4.71
C PHE A 136 -5.83 20.26 -5.18
N ALA A 137 -6.76 20.71 -6.01
CA ALA A 137 -6.78 22.07 -6.55
C ALA A 137 -7.36 23.06 -5.53
N ILE A 138 -6.60 23.35 -4.48
CA ILE A 138 -7.04 24.20 -3.38
C ILE A 138 -7.03 25.67 -3.82
N LYS A 139 -8.12 26.40 -3.55
CA LYS A 139 -8.20 27.84 -3.73
C LYS A 139 -7.60 28.52 -2.50
N GLY A 140 -6.43 29.10 -2.67
CA GLY A 140 -5.76 29.91 -1.66
C GLY A 140 -6.13 31.41 -1.77
N LYS A 141 -5.58 32.23 -0.87
CA LYS A 141 -5.78 33.69 -0.90
C LYS A 141 -5.16 34.33 -2.17
N LYS A 142 -3.95 33.90 -2.58
CA LYS A 142 -3.23 34.48 -3.71
C LYS A 142 -3.37 33.66 -4.99
N ASN A 143 -3.53 32.35 -4.92
CA ASN A 143 -3.55 31.45 -6.07
C ASN A 143 -4.77 30.53 -6.04
N ASP A 144 -5.34 30.27 -7.24
CA ASP A 144 -6.38 29.27 -7.44
C ASP A 144 -5.77 27.99 -8.02
N GLY A 145 -5.76 26.90 -7.23
CA GLY A 145 -5.24 25.59 -7.62
C GLY A 145 -5.90 25.03 -8.89
N ASN A 146 -7.14 25.42 -9.21
CA ASN A 146 -7.81 24.96 -10.43
C ASN A 146 -7.06 25.39 -11.72
N LYS A 147 -6.25 26.43 -11.68
CA LYS A 147 -5.41 26.86 -12.82
C LYS A 147 -4.35 25.80 -13.17
N PHE A 148 -3.91 25.01 -12.20
CA PHE A 148 -2.79 24.08 -12.32
C PHE A 148 -3.19 22.61 -12.55
N VAL A 149 -4.47 22.31 -12.74
CA VAL A 149 -4.98 20.94 -12.99
C VAL A 149 -4.35 20.34 -14.25
N GLU A 150 -4.24 21.10 -15.33
CA GLU A 150 -3.60 20.64 -16.56
C GLU A 150 -2.14 20.25 -16.33
N GLN A 151 -1.39 21.09 -15.62
CA GLN A 151 0.01 20.81 -15.28
C GLN A 151 0.13 19.53 -14.44
N SER A 152 -0.81 19.30 -13.50
CA SER A 152 -0.80 18.07 -12.70
C SER A 152 -1.02 16.82 -13.55
N PHE A 153 -1.89 16.88 -14.56
CA PHE A 153 -2.11 15.77 -15.49
C PHE A 153 -0.94 15.56 -16.45
N LYS A 154 -0.28 16.61 -16.91
CA LYS A 154 0.98 16.49 -17.67
C LYS A 154 2.06 15.77 -16.87
N LYS A 155 2.06 15.92 -15.54
CA LYS A 155 2.92 15.18 -14.61
C LYS A 155 2.38 13.83 -14.18
N LYS A 156 1.35 13.31 -14.87
CA LYS A 156 0.76 11.99 -14.68
C LYS A 156 0.08 11.80 -13.31
N ALA A 157 -0.55 12.86 -12.76
CA ALA A 157 -1.49 12.70 -11.66
C ALA A 157 -2.58 11.68 -12.02
N SER A 158 -3.00 10.83 -11.11
CA SER A 158 -4.12 9.89 -11.33
C SER A 158 -5.45 10.59 -11.32
N LEU A 159 -5.66 11.47 -10.35
CA LEU A 159 -6.90 12.21 -10.13
C LEU A 159 -6.60 13.67 -9.80
N ALA A 160 -7.57 14.52 -10.03
CA ALA A 160 -7.61 15.89 -9.52
C ALA A 160 -8.93 16.14 -8.78
N ILE A 161 -8.84 16.58 -7.53
CA ILE A 161 -9.98 17.08 -6.76
C ILE A 161 -10.08 18.58 -7.03
N VAL A 162 -11.18 19.02 -7.58
CA VAL A 162 -11.37 20.38 -8.12
C VAL A 162 -12.64 21.03 -7.61
N SER A 163 -12.67 22.34 -7.49
CA SER A 163 -13.92 23.09 -7.28
C SER A 163 -14.62 23.45 -8.60
N LYS A 164 -13.87 23.49 -9.70
CA LYS A 164 -14.37 23.78 -11.05
C LYS A 164 -13.81 22.79 -12.05
N ILE A 165 -14.69 22.11 -12.80
CA ILE A 165 -14.31 21.17 -13.87
C ILE A 165 -13.70 21.93 -15.06
N LYS A 166 -12.61 21.43 -15.60
CA LYS A 166 -12.02 21.89 -16.87
C LYS A 166 -12.47 20.97 -17.99
N LYS A 167 -13.46 21.41 -18.79
CA LYS A 167 -14.07 20.60 -19.88
C LYS A 167 -13.07 20.11 -20.94
N LYS A 168 -11.96 20.85 -21.16
CA LYS A 168 -10.91 20.48 -22.12
C LYS A 168 -9.99 19.35 -21.64
N LEU A 169 -10.11 18.91 -20.37
CA LEU A 169 -9.31 17.86 -19.78
C LEU A 169 -10.15 16.60 -19.56
N ASN A 170 -9.49 15.47 -19.30
CA ASN A 170 -10.18 14.21 -19.04
C ASN A 170 -11.14 14.34 -17.84
N LEU A 171 -12.43 14.24 -18.13
CA LEU A 171 -13.50 14.44 -17.14
C LEU A 171 -13.57 13.32 -16.11
N SER A 172 -13.28 12.05 -16.50
CA SER A 172 -13.30 10.90 -15.59
C SER A 172 -12.21 10.93 -14.53
N ARG A 173 -11.25 11.84 -14.66
CA ARG A 173 -10.14 12.03 -13.72
C ARG A 173 -10.24 13.32 -12.90
N GLN A 174 -11.36 14.02 -12.99
CA GLN A 174 -11.65 15.22 -12.22
C GLN A 174 -12.87 14.99 -11.33
N ILE A 175 -12.68 15.11 -10.03
CA ILE A 175 -13.75 15.01 -9.05
C ILE A 175 -14.09 16.41 -8.56
N LYS A 176 -15.30 16.88 -8.90
CA LYS A 176 -15.79 18.17 -8.46
C LYS A 176 -16.31 18.07 -7.04
N VAL A 177 -15.82 18.94 -6.16
CA VAL A 177 -16.27 19.07 -4.77
C VAL A 177 -16.54 20.54 -4.44
N LYS A 178 -17.38 20.80 -3.45
CA LYS A 178 -17.74 22.15 -3.02
C LYS A 178 -16.54 22.88 -2.42
N ASP A 179 -15.77 22.19 -1.57
CA ASP A 179 -14.58 22.72 -0.90
C ASP A 179 -13.46 21.67 -0.93
N THR A 180 -12.40 21.96 -1.69
CA THR A 180 -11.27 21.04 -1.88
C THR A 180 -10.41 20.90 -0.63
N LEU A 181 -10.32 21.91 0.22
CA LEU A 181 -9.58 21.83 1.49
C LEU A 181 -10.35 21.00 2.51
N LYS A 182 -11.66 21.25 2.66
CA LYS A 182 -12.52 20.44 3.53
C LYS A 182 -12.49 18.98 3.09
N PHE A 183 -12.56 18.70 1.78
CA PHE A 183 -12.49 17.36 1.25
C PHE A 183 -11.14 16.68 1.59
N LEU A 184 -10.00 17.37 1.41
CA LEU A 184 -8.68 16.86 1.80
C LEU A 184 -8.63 16.54 3.29
N THR A 185 -9.09 17.45 4.15
CA THR A 185 -9.05 17.29 5.61
C THR A 185 -9.93 16.11 6.05
N THR A 186 -11.16 16.00 5.51
CA THR A 186 -12.07 14.90 5.82
C THR A 186 -11.52 13.57 5.35
N SER A 187 -11.00 13.49 4.11
CA SER A 187 -10.37 12.27 3.58
C SER A 187 -9.21 11.81 4.44
N SER A 188 -8.35 12.73 4.85
CA SER A 188 -7.19 12.43 5.69
C SER A 188 -7.59 11.94 7.08
N ASN A 189 -8.64 12.52 7.65
CA ASN A 189 -9.15 12.12 8.96
C ASN A 189 -9.77 10.72 8.93
N ILE A 190 -10.55 10.40 7.90
CA ILE A 190 -11.10 9.06 7.71
C ILE A 190 -9.96 8.07 7.46
N PHE A 191 -9.00 8.39 6.59
CA PHE A 191 -7.84 7.53 6.33
C PHE A 191 -7.09 7.21 7.61
N ARG A 192 -6.77 8.24 8.43
CA ARG A 192 -6.12 8.08 9.73
C ARG A 192 -6.87 7.12 10.66
N LYS A 193 -8.21 7.22 10.74
CA LYS A 193 -9.02 6.37 11.61
C LYS A 193 -9.05 4.90 11.18
N ASN A 194 -8.79 4.64 9.90
CA ASN A 194 -8.84 3.30 9.30
C ASN A 194 -7.46 2.64 9.15
N ILE A 195 -6.39 3.27 9.64
CA ILE A 195 -5.05 2.69 9.66
C ILE A 195 -4.62 2.40 11.10
N ASP A 196 -4.00 1.25 11.30
CA ASP A 196 -3.37 0.89 12.57
C ASP A 196 -1.95 1.48 12.63
N ALA A 197 -1.87 2.78 12.85
CA ALA A 197 -0.62 3.51 12.98
C ALA A 197 -0.63 4.39 14.23
N LYS A 198 0.43 4.31 15.02
CA LYS A 198 0.68 5.23 16.14
C LYS A 198 1.09 6.58 15.58
N ILE A 199 0.40 7.65 15.97
CA ILE A 199 0.66 9.00 15.51
C ILE A 199 1.24 9.81 16.67
N ILE A 200 2.42 10.37 16.43
CA ILE A 200 3.10 11.27 17.37
C ILE A 200 2.96 12.69 16.83
N ALA A 201 2.27 13.56 17.58
CA ALA A 201 2.16 14.97 17.28
C ALA A 201 3.15 15.77 18.15
N ILE A 202 3.89 16.68 17.52
CA ILE A 202 4.91 17.51 18.18
C ILE A 202 4.49 18.96 18.09
N THR A 203 4.33 19.62 19.24
CA THR A 203 4.06 21.05 19.35
C THR A 203 5.10 21.73 20.22
N GLY A 204 5.17 23.06 20.15
CA GLY A 204 6.13 23.87 20.95
C GLY A 204 6.53 25.14 20.20
N SER A 205 7.20 26.06 20.87
CA SER A 205 7.68 27.32 20.28
C SER A 205 8.88 27.10 19.36
N CYS A 206 9.87 26.31 19.77
CA CYS A 206 11.09 26.00 19.02
C CYS A 206 11.41 24.49 19.04
N GLY A 207 12.38 24.02 18.24
CA GLY A 207 12.88 22.65 18.25
C GLY A 207 11.98 21.58 17.60
N LYS A 208 10.74 21.89 17.19
CA LYS A 208 9.77 20.93 16.62
C LYS A 208 10.31 20.13 15.44
N THR A 209 10.97 20.78 14.49
CA THR A 209 11.52 20.14 13.30
C THR A 209 12.68 19.21 13.68
N THR A 210 13.58 19.67 14.52
CA THR A 210 14.72 18.89 14.99
C THR A 210 14.26 17.64 15.75
N LEU A 211 13.31 17.80 16.66
CA LEU A 211 12.75 16.67 17.42
C LEU A 211 12.03 15.68 16.49
N LYS A 212 11.29 16.17 15.51
CA LYS A 212 10.61 15.33 14.51
C LYS A 212 11.61 14.48 13.71
N GLU A 213 12.68 15.08 13.21
CA GLU A 213 13.71 14.35 12.45
C GLU A 213 14.42 13.33 13.35
N LEU A 214 14.83 13.73 14.57
CA LEU A 214 15.49 12.85 15.52
C LEU A 214 14.62 11.63 15.89
N LEU A 215 13.34 11.85 16.18
CA LEU A 215 12.38 10.75 16.44
C LEU A 215 12.18 9.86 15.20
N GLY A 216 12.10 10.46 14.02
CA GLY A 216 12.00 9.73 12.76
C GLY A 216 13.20 8.81 12.55
N ASP A 217 14.39 9.30 12.70
CA ASP A 217 15.63 8.54 12.56
C ASP A 217 15.74 7.43 13.61
N THR A 218 15.42 7.73 14.85
CA THR A 218 15.47 6.75 15.95
C THR A 218 14.46 5.63 15.76
N LEU A 219 13.20 5.98 15.51
CA LEU A 219 12.13 5.01 15.35
C LEU A 219 12.26 4.20 14.07
N SER A 220 12.86 4.73 13.00
CA SER A 220 13.10 4.01 11.76
C SER A 220 13.99 2.78 11.90
N LYS A 221 14.80 2.72 12.97
CA LYS A 221 15.67 1.58 13.30
C LYS A 221 14.87 0.36 13.78
N ILE A 222 13.69 0.58 14.38
CA ILE A 222 12.87 -0.47 14.99
C ILE A 222 11.53 -0.70 14.28
N SER A 223 11.04 0.27 13.50
CA SER A 223 9.75 0.15 12.80
C SER A 223 9.72 0.96 11.50
N LYS A 224 8.66 0.77 10.72
CA LYS A 224 8.40 1.61 9.55
C LYS A 224 7.83 2.95 9.99
N VAL A 225 8.54 4.03 9.72
CA VAL A 225 8.17 5.39 10.10
C VAL A 225 7.87 6.25 8.88
N SER A 226 6.91 7.13 9.00
CA SER A 226 6.65 8.24 8.06
C SER A 226 6.68 9.55 8.83
N ILE A 227 7.47 10.50 8.37
CA ILE A 227 7.55 11.84 8.96
C ILE A 227 6.98 12.88 8.00
N SER A 228 6.33 13.91 8.54
CA SER A 228 5.83 15.02 7.74
C SER A 228 6.97 15.75 7.04
N PRO A 229 6.89 15.99 5.69
CA PRO A 229 7.97 16.67 4.98
C PRO A 229 8.12 18.12 5.44
N LYS A 230 9.36 18.61 5.54
CA LYS A 230 9.65 20.01 5.87
C LYS A 230 8.82 20.52 7.08
N SER A 231 8.33 21.76 6.99
CA SER A 231 7.46 22.38 8.01
C SER A 231 5.97 22.23 7.67
N TYR A 232 5.52 21.02 7.33
CA TYR A 232 4.09 20.74 7.07
C TYR A 232 3.27 20.74 8.37
N ASN A 233 3.20 21.92 9.01
CA ASN A 233 2.57 22.15 10.31
C ASN A 233 1.31 23.04 10.25
N ASN A 234 0.78 23.28 9.06
CA ASN A 234 -0.39 24.14 8.86
C ASN A 234 -1.60 23.33 8.39
N LYS A 235 -2.73 24.00 8.17
CA LYS A 235 -4.01 23.42 7.73
C LYS A 235 -3.95 22.63 6.42
N TYR A 236 -2.90 22.77 5.63
CA TYR A 236 -2.67 22.02 4.39
C TYR A 236 -1.70 20.85 4.62
N GLY A 237 -0.61 21.11 5.33
CA GLY A 237 0.49 20.17 5.52
C GLY A 237 0.12 18.98 6.38
N VAL A 238 -0.63 19.19 7.48
CA VAL A 238 -1.05 18.10 8.35
C VAL A 238 -1.91 17.07 7.61
N PRO A 239 -3.02 17.45 6.91
CA PRO A 239 -3.78 16.49 6.12
C PRO A 239 -2.97 15.78 5.02
N LEU A 240 -2.06 16.51 4.35
CA LEU A 240 -1.20 15.92 3.32
C LEU A 240 -0.22 14.88 3.88
N SER A 241 0.19 15.03 5.13
CA SER A 241 1.11 14.08 5.79
C SER A 241 0.40 12.79 6.23
N LEU A 242 -0.93 12.83 6.36
CA LEU A 242 -1.77 11.71 6.78
C LEU A 242 -2.34 10.89 5.62
N LEU A 243 -2.49 11.47 4.43
CA LEU A 243 -3.08 10.85 3.24
C LEU A 243 -2.02 10.48 2.20
#